data_f6c3c215406844abdfa9a59cc5b187f3
#
_entry.id   f6c3c215406844abdfa9a59cc5b187f3
#
_cell.length_a   1.000
_cell.length_b   1.000
_cell.length_c   1.000
_cell.angle_alpha   90.00
_cell.angle_beta   90.00
_cell.angle_gamma   90.00
#
_symmetry.space_group_name_H-M   'P 1'
#
loop_
_entity.id
_entity.type
_entity.pdbx_description
1 polymer ?
#
loop_
_entity_poly.entity_id
_entity_poly.type
_entity_poly.pdbx_seq_one_letter_code
_entity_poly.pdbx_strand_id
1 'polypeptide(L)'
;DGFRDYIFHSAPTMKFPFADDEFIRMWIADMEFATPPEIIQAVKERLDRRIFGYTKIFDTEYYKAFSKWTKRHYNWTFEKDHLLTSPGIIPALYELVEYICKPDEKILIVTPLCFL
;
A
#
# COMPACT_ATOMS: atom_id res chain seq x y z
N ASP A 1 -18.59 -9.02 5.09
CA ASP A 1 -17.33 -8.49 4.64
C ASP A 1 -16.37 -9.44 3.93
N GLY A 2 -16.66 -10.75 3.80
CA GLY A 2 -15.81 -11.69 3.03
C GLY A 2 -14.47 -12.08 3.67
N PHE A 3 -14.09 -11.49 4.81
CA PHE A 3 -12.82 -11.79 5.50
C PHE A 3 -12.74 -13.27 5.94
N ARG A 4 -13.83 -13.79 6.47
CA ARG A 4 -13.93 -15.20 6.85
C ARG A 4 -13.76 -16.11 5.65
N ASP A 5 -14.42 -15.81 4.54
CA ASP A 5 -14.32 -16.58 3.30
C ASP A 5 -12.91 -16.51 2.72
N TYR A 6 -12.26 -15.36 2.80
CA TYR A 6 -10.86 -15.18 2.39
C TYR A 6 -9.91 -16.08 3.20
N ILE A 7 -10.04 -16.10 4.53
CA ILE A 7 -9.20 -16.95 5.40
C ILE A 7 -9.47 -18.42 5.15
N PHE A 8 -10.73 -18.83 5.03
CA PHE A 8 -11.07 -20.24 4.75
C PHE A 8 -10.58 -20.71 3.38
N HIS A 9 -10.54 -19.81 2.40
CA HIS A 9 -9.95 -20.13 1.11
C HIS A 9 -8.43 -20.33 1.19
N SER A 10 -7.76 -19.49 1.96
CA SER A 10 -6.30 -19.52 2.13
C SER A 10 -5.83 -20.57 3.13
N ALA A 11 -6.65 -20.91 4.12
CA ALA A 11 -6.35 -21.89 5.17
C ALA A 11 -7.58 -22.74 5.53
N PRO A 12 -8.00 -23.67 4.64
CA PRO A 12 -9.25 -24.42 4.80
C PRO A 12 -9.31 -25.33 6.03
N THR A 13 -8.16 -25.62 6.64
CA THR A 13 -8.07 -26.42 7.89
C THR A 13 -8.26 -25.58 9.15
N MET A 14 -8.22 -24.24 9.04
CA MET A 14 -8.39 -23.36 10.19
C MET A 14 -9.86 -23.27 10.60
N LYS A 15 -10.13 -23.55 11.86
CA LYS A 15 -11.49 -23.45 12.41
C LYS A 15 -11.60 -22.21 13.28
N PHE A 16 -12.57 -21.39 12.98
CA PHE A 16 -12.94 -20.23 13.81
C PHE A 16 -14.22 -20.59 14.57
N PRO A 17 -14.12 -20.88 15.87
CA PRO A 17 -15.30 -21.24 16.70
C PRO A 17 -16.20 -20.07 17.04
N PHE A 18 -15.80 -18.85 16.63
CA PHE A 18 -16.49 -17.60 16.95
C PHE A 18 -17.28 -17.07 15.75
N ALA A 19 -18.37 -16.36 16.00
CA ALA A 19 -19.07 -15.57 15.00
C ALA A 19 -18.24 -14.32 14.62
N ASP A 20 -18.58 -13.66 13.51
CA ASP A 20 -17.78 -12.55 12.96
C ASP A 20 -17.71 -11.32 13.88
N ASP A 21 -18.65 -11.16 14.78
CA ASP A 21 -18.75 -10.09 15.78
C ASP A 21 -18.10 -10.45 17.13
N GLU A 22 -17.69 -11.69 17.31
CA GLU A 22 -17.13 -12.18 18.57
C GLU A 22 -15.61 -12.13 18.65
N PHE A 23 -14.92 -11.79 17.53
CA PHE A 23 -13.46 -11.71 17.55
C PHE A 23 -12.92 -10.40 17.02
N ILE A 24 -11.78 -9.99 17.56
CA ILE A 24 -11.05 -8.81 17.12
C ILE A 24 -10.13 -9.20 15.96
N ARG A 25 -10.34 -8.59 14.81
CA ARG A 25 -9.52 -8.81 13.63
C ARG A 25 -8.18 -8.12 13.79
N MET A 26 -7.10 -8.82 13.53
CA MET A 26 -5.74 -8.30 13.54
C MET A 26 -4.94 -8.92 12.40
N TRP A 27 -5.48 -8.82 11.19
CA TRP A 27 -4.93 -9.48 10.02
C TRP A 27 -3.87 -8.62 9.34
N ILE A 28 -2.66 -9.15 9.25
CA ILE A 28 -1.47 -8.59 8.56
C ILE A 28 -1.40 -7.05 8.70
N ALA A 29 -1.74 -6.30 7.64
CA ALA A 29 -1.67 -4.85 7.60
C ALA A 29 -3.05 -4.18 7.47
N ASP A 30 -4.14 -4.94 7.65
CA ASP A 30 -5.49 -4.39 7.64
C ASP A 30 -5.74 -3.54 8.89
N MET A 31 -6.40 -2.43 8.71
CA MET A 31 -6.80 -1.55 9.79
C MET A 31 -8.32 -1.57 9.95
N GLU A 32 -8.78 -1.82 11.18
CA GLU A 32 -10.20 -1.79 11.55
C GLU A 32 -10.73 -0.36 11.81
N PHE A 33 -9.99 0.66 11.41
CA PHE A 33 -10.39 2.05 11.52
C PHE A 33 -11.06 2.53 10.24
N ALA A 34 -12.15 3.27 10.40
CA ALA A 34 -12.82 3.90 9.27
C ALA A 34 -11.90 4.90 8.56
N THR A 35 -11.92 4.88 7.24
CA THR A 35 -11.23 5.89 6.43
C THR A 35 -11.78 7.29 6.72
N PRO A 36 -10.94 8.32 6.85
CA PRO A 36 -11.39 9.68 7.05
C PRO A 36 -12.46 10.11 6.04
N PRO A 37 -13.51 10.82 6.48
CA PRO A 37 -14.63 11.17 5.61
C PRO A 37 -14.24 12.04 4.42
N GLU A 38 -13.18 12.86 4.56
CA GLU A 38 -12.65 13.70 3.49
C GLU A 38 -12.12 12.87 2.31
N ILE A 39 -11.48 11.73 2.57
CA ILE A 39 -11.01 10.81 1.54
C ILE A 39 -12.19 10.16 0.83
N ILE A 40 -13.19 9.69 1.60
CA ILE A 40 -14.41 9.09 1.04
C ILE A 40 -15.15 10.11 0.17
N GLN A 41 -15.25 11.35 0.62
CA GLN A 41 -15.89 12.41 -0.13
C GLN A 41 -15.17 12.70 -1.47
N ALA A 42 -13.85 12.81 -1.45
CA ALA A 42 -13.05 13.03 -2.66
C ALA A 42 -13.22 11.88 -3.69
N VAL A 43 -13.28 10.64 -3.21
CA VAL A 43 -13.54 9.47 -4.07
C VAL A 43 -14.95 9.54 -4.68
N LYS A 44 -15.97 9.87 -3.89
CA LYS A 44 -17.36 10.03 -4.39
C LYS A 44 -17.44 11.11 -5.46
N GLU A 45 -16.86 12.28 -5.23
CA GLU A 45 -16.83 13.37 -6.22
C GLU A 45 -16.14 12.95 -7.52
N ARG A 46 -15.11 12.10 -7.44
CA ARG A 46 -14.46 11.55 -8.63
C ARG A 46 -15.35 10.56 -9.37
N LEU A 47 -16.09 9.72 -8.64
CA LEU A 47 -17.04 8.76 -9.21
C LEU A 47 -18.21 9.45 -9.91
N ASP A 48 -18.71 10.55 -9.34
CA ASP A 48 -19.85 11.31 -9.90
C ASP A 48 -19.54 11.91 -11.28
N ARG A 49 -18.27 12.11 -11.61
CA ARG A 49 -17.84 12.56 -12.95
C ARG A 49 -18.07 11.49 -14.04
N ARG A 50 -18.16 10.22 -13.68
CA ARG A 50 -18.39 9.06 -14.57
C ARG A 50 -17.41 8.90 -15.73
N ILE A 51 -16.27 9.60 -15.70
CA ILE A 51 -15.22 9.56 -16.71
C ILE A 51 -13.95 9.05 -16.06
N PHE A 52 -13.53 7.85 -16.45
CA PHE A 52 -12.38 7.14 -15.90
C PHE A 52 -11.37 6.88 -17.01
N GLY A 53 -10.72 7.93 -17.46
CA GLY A 53 -9.63 7.84 -18.42
C GLY A 53 -8.28 7.63 -17.75
N TYR A 54 -7.23 7.63 -18.55
CA TYR A 54 -5.86 7.62 -18.03
C TYR A 54 -5.59 8.81 -17.12
N THR A 55 -4.89 8.56 -16.03
CA THR A 55 -4.47 9.61 -15.10
C THR A 55 -2.96 9.84 -15.23
N LYS A 56 -2.58 11.09 -15.36
CA LYS A 56 -1.17 11.48 -15.31
C LYS A 56 -0.76 11.59 -13.84
N ILE A 57 -0.11 10.55 -13.32
CA ILE A 57 0.23 10.41 -11.90
C ILE A 57 1.23 11.48 -11.44
N PHE A 58 2.10 11.95 -12.34
CA PHE A 58 3.19 12.89 -12.01
C PHE A 58 2.80 14.35 -12.25
N ASP A 59 1.61 14.74 -11.83
CA ASP A 59 1.27 16.16 -11.84
C ASP A 59 1.94 16.92 -10.69
N THR A 60 1.90 18.22 -10.79
CA THR A 60 2.50 19.10 -9.78
C THR A 60 1.80 18.99 -8.44
N GLU A 61 0.50 18.71 -8.42
CA GLU A 61 -0.30 18.62 -7.19
C GLU A 61 0.05 17.35 -6.40
N TYR A 62 0.23 16.21 -7.09
CA TYR A 62 0.67 14.98 -6.45
C TYR A 62 2.04 15.15 -5.78
N TYR A 63 3.02 15.70 -6.52
CA TYR A 63 4.34 15.99 -5.97
C TYR A 63 4.28 16.93 -4.76
N LYS A 64 3.54 18.03 -4.85
CA LYS A 64 3.38 18.98 -3.74
C LYS A 64 2.78 18.33 -2.50
N ALA A 65 1.74 17.50 -2.67
CA ALA A 65 1.10 16.81 -1.56
C ALA A 65 2.09 15.85 -0.87
N PHE A 66 2.78 15.04 -1.65
CA PHE A 66 3.74 14.06 -1.12
C PHE A 66 4.97 14.74 -0.49
N SER A 67 5.57 15.74 -1.16
CA SER A 67 6.70 16.52 -0.65
C SER A 67 6.34 17.26 0.66
N LYS A 68 5.15 17.82 0.75
CA LYS A 68 4.67 18.45 2.00
C LYS A 68 4.53 17.44 3.13
N TRP A 69 4.03 16.24 2.82
CA TRP A 69 3.86 15.17 3.80
C TRP A 69 5.22 14.66 4.32
N THR A 70 6.17 14.36 3.45
CA THR A 70 7.53 13.91 3.84
C THR A 70 8.30 14.96 4.61
N LYS A 71 8.17 16.24 4.21
CA LYS A 71 8.77 17.35 4.95
C LYS A 71 8.21 17.45 6.35
N ARG A 72 6.89 17.33 6.51
CA ARG A 72 6.22 17.44 7.82
C ARG A 72 6.58 16.30 8.76
N HIS A 73 6.62 15.06 8.26
CA HIS A 73 6.76 13.87 9.09
C HIS A 73 8.21 13.42 9.30
N TYR A 74 9.06 13.64 8.29
CA TYR A 74 10.44 13.13 8.29
C TYR A 74 11.49 14.21 8.12
N ASN A 75 11.08 15.49 8.00
CA ASN A 75 11.98 16.60 7.65
C ASN A 75 12.77 16.33 6.37
N TRP A 76 12.21 15.58 5.45
CA TRP A 76 12.82 15.16 4.21
C TRP A 76 12.25 15.89 3.02
N THR A 77 13.13 16.36 2.13
CA THR A 77 12.80 17.02 0.86
C THR A 77 13.49 16.31 -0.28
N PHE A 78 12.86 16.33 -1.45
CA PHE A 78 13.39 15.75 -2.68
C PHE A 78 12.85 16.53 -3.88
N GLU A 79 13.53 16.44 -5.01
CA GLU A 79 13.10 17.08 -6.25
C GLU A 79 12.04 16.23 -6.97
N LYS A 80 11.26 16.86 -7.85
CA LYS A 80 10.14 16.18 -8.52
C LYS A 80 10.59 14.99 -9.38
N ASP A 81 11.75 15.07 -10.00
CA ASP A 81 12.35 14.03 -10.83
C ASP A 81 12.94 12.86 -10.05
N HIS A 82 13.05 13.00 -8.72
CA HIS A 82 13.40 11.89 -7.83
C HIS A 82 12.20 11.01 -7.46
N LEU A 83 10.97 11.42 -7.85
CA LEU A 83 9.75 10.69 -7.52
C LEU A 83 9.39 9.72 -8.65
N LEU A 84 9.52 8.44 -8.37
CA LEU A 84 9.09 7.35 -9.23
C LEU A 84 7.92 6.62 -8.60
N THR A 85 7.08 6.02 -9.41
CA THR A 85 5.97 5.18 -8.95
C THR A 85 6.17 3.74 -9.39
N SER A 86 5.73 2.83 -8.54
CA SER A 86 5.70 1.40 -8.82
C SER A 86 4.30 0.85 -8.50
N PRO A 87 3.86 -0.22 -9.16
CA PRO A 87 2.57 -0.85 -8.86
C PRO A 87 2.52 -1.52 -7.48
N GLY A 88 3.64 -1.56 -6.76
CA GLY A 88 3.72 -2.09 -5.40
C GLY A 88 5.16 -2.19 -4.92
N ILE A 89 5.34 -2.51 -3.64
CA ILE A 89 6.67 -2.62 -3.01
C ILE A 89 7.45 -3.80 -3.60
N ILE A 90 6.83 -4.94 -3.77
CA ILE A 90 7.50 -6.15 -4.30
C ILE A 90 8.03 -5.93 -5.72
N PRO A 91 7.24 -5.44 -6.69
CA PRO A 91 7.78 -5.06 -8.00
C PRO A 91 8.93 -4.04 -7.89
N ALA A 92 8.80 -3.02 -7.06
CA ALA A 92 9.86 -2.03 -6.86
C ALA A 92 11.16 -2.65 -6.34
N LEU A 93 11.09 -3.61 -5.41
CA LEU A 93 12.26 -4.32 -4.91
C LEU A 93 12.95 -5.15 -5.98
N TYR A 94 12.18 -5.85 -6.82
CA TYR A 94 12.74 -6.61 -7.94
C TYR A 94 13.51 -5.69 -8.91
N GLU A 95 12.87 -4.63 -9.35
CA GLU A 95 13.49 -3.65 -10.25
C GLU A 95 14.76 -3.02 -9.65
N LEU A 96 14.72 -2.65 -8.36
CA LEU A 96 15.88 -2.08 -7.66
C LEU A 96 17.02 -3.07 -7.54
N VAL A 97 16.74 -4.33 -7.21
CA VAL A 97 17.76 -5.37 -7.11
C VAL A 97 18.39 -5.61 -8.48
N GLU A 98 17.58 -5.76 -9.52
CA GLU A 98 18.07 -5.98 -10.89
C GLU A 98 18.90 -4.80 -11.40
N TYR A 99 18.52 -3.57 -11.05
CA TYR A 99 19.23 -2.37 -11.46
C TYR A 99 20.54 -2.13 -10.70
N ILE A 100 20.58 -2.42 -9.40
CA ILE A 100 21.71 -2.06 -8.53
C ILE A 100 22.73 -3.20 -8.41
N CYS A 101 22.24 -4.46 -8.32
CA CYS A 101 23.09 -5.60 -8.03
C CYS A 101 23.61 -6.27 -9.29
N LYS A 102 24.86 -6.67 -9.27
CA LYS A 102 25.46 -7.54 -10.29
C LYS A 102 25.21 -9.00 -9.94
N PRO A 103 25.31 -9.93 -10.92
CA PRO A 103 25.32 -11.35 -10.62
C PRO A 103 26.34 -11.69 -9.52
N ASP A 104 25.97 -12.56 -8.61
CA ASP A 104 26.79 -13.03 -7.47
C ASP A 104 27.00 -12.01 -6.32
N GLU A 105 26.49 -10.79 -6.42
CA GLU A 105 26.45 -9.86 -5.28
C GLU A 105 25.38 -10.27 -4.27
N LYS A 106 25.60 -9.93 -3.00
CA LYS A 106 24.73 -10.30 -1.88
C LYS A 106 23.96 -9.10 -1.37
N ILE A 107 22.73 -9.35 -0.97
CA ILE A 107 21.87 -8.36 -0.35
C ILE A 107 21.78 -8.64 1.14
N LEU A 108 22.02 -7.63 1.97
CA LEU A 108 21.82 -7.73 3.40
C LEU A 108 20.35 -7.47 3.74
N ILE A 109 19.76 -8.42 4.45
CA ILE A 109 18.37 -8.32 4.93
C ILE A 109 18.38 -8.36 6.45
N VAL A 110 17.61 -7.47 7.06
CA VAL A 110 17.40 -7.46 8.52
C VAL A 110 16.22 -8.39 8.84
N THR A 111 16.47 -9.39 9.66
CA THR A 111 15.44 -10.36 10.09
C THR A 111 15.05 -10.12 11.55
N PRO A 112 13.82 -10.53 11.96
CA PRO A 112 12.78 -11.23 11.20
C PRO A 112 12.05 -10.31 10.22
N LEU A 113 11.74 -10.83 9.03
CA LEU A 113 10.90 -10.19 8.02
C LEU A 113 9.61 -10.97 7.83
N CYS A 114 8.55 -10.28 7.44
CA CYS A 114 7.34 -10.93 6.98
C CYS A 114 7.60 -11.59 5.62
N PHE A 115 7.43 -12.90 5.56
CA PHE A 115 7.45 -13.65 4.32
C PHE A 115 6.00 -13.70 3.80
N LEU A 116 5.73 -12.98 2.74
CA LEU A 116 4.48 -13.07 1.97
C LEU A 116 4.74 -13.88 0.71
#